data_46638e1ba8c33d5944df0828db613150
#
_entry.id   46638e1ba8c33d5944df0828db613150
#
_cell.length_a   1.000
_cell.length_b   1.000
_cell.length_c   1.000
_cell.angle_alpha   90.00
_cell.angle_beta   90.00
_cell.angle_gamma   90.00
#
_symmetry.space_group_name_H-M   'P 1'
#
loop_
_entity.id
_entity.type
_entity.pdbx_description
1 polymer ?
#
loop_
_entity_poly.entity_id
_entity_poly.type
_entity_poly.pdbx_seq_one_letter_code
_entity_poly.pdbx_strand_id
1 'polypeptide(L)'
;MQMGMTLGLAMDGNIPISIFPRWNFLLYGMNQLINHIDKYNVMMGKEKNIKTIIRTGVGSQRPLHPQHQHIGDFTESIKKMCTTIDVIKLNEPDDIFPAYEKAFTRTDGRNTIIVEFGDYYNEK
;
A
#
# COMPACT_ATOMS: atom_id res chain seq x y z
N MET A 1 4.47 -7.64 12.50
CA MET A 1 3.50 -8.77 12.39
C MET A 1 2.56 -8.61 11.19
N GLN A 2 1.76 -7.57 11.09
CA GLN A 2 0.75 -7.40 10.01
C GLN A 2 1.32 -7.59 8.59
N MET A 3 2.42 -6.94 8.25
CA MET A 3 3.04 -7.06 6.91
C MET A 3 3.57 -8.48 6.63
N GLY A 4 4.07 -9.17 7.66
CA GLY A 4 4.47 -10.59 7.52
C GLY A 4 3.27 -11.50 7.27
N MET A 5 2.14 -11.26 7.94
CA MET A 5 0.88 -11.98 7.69
C MET A 5 0.35 -11.70 6.27
N THR A 6 0.46 -10.44 5.80
CA THR A 6 0.11 -10.08 4.42
C THR A 6 0.89 -10.92 3.41
N LEU A 7 2.21 -11.03 3.59
CA LEU A 7 3.03 -11.88 2.74
C LEU A 7 2.61 -13.34 2.80
N GLY A 8 2.40 -13.90 4.00
CA GLY A 8 1.99 -15.29 4.19
C GLY A 8 0.66 -15.61 3.52
N LEU A 9 -0.34 -14.74 3.68
CA LEU A 9 -1.64 -14.89 3.01
C LEU A 9 -1.52 -14.84 1.48
N ALA A 10 -0.66 -13.97 0.96
CA ALA A 10 -0.42 -13.89 -0.48
C ALA A 10 0.30 -15.14 -1.01
N MET A 11 1.23 -15.71 -0.25
CA MET A 11 1.90 -16.98 -0.59
C MET A 11 0.92 -18.16 -0.60
N ASP A 12 -0.14 -18.10 0.20
CA ASP A 12 -1.22 -19.10 0.24
C ASP A 12 -2.28 -18.88 -0.86
N GLY A 13 -2.03 -17.98 -1.82
CA GLY A 13 -2.90 -17.76 -2.98
C GLY A 13 -4.02 -16.73 -2.77
N ASN A 14 -4.06 -16.05 -1.63
CA ASN A 14 -5.01 -14.97 -1.39
C ASN A 14 -4.51 -13.65 -2.01
N ILE A 15 -5.42 -12.69 -2.15
CA ILE A 15 -5.09 -11.29 -2.47
C ILE A 15 -5.38 -10.44 -1.23
N PRO A 16 -4.46 -10.34 -0.28
CA PRO A 16 -4.68 -9.61 0.95
C PRO A 16 -4.71 -8.10 0.69
N ILE A 17 -5.66 -7.42 1.32
CA ILE A 17 -5.69 -5.97 1.43
C ILE A 17 -5.26 -5.60 2.84
N SER A 18 -4.04 -5.08 2.98
CA SER A 18 -3.47 -4.72 4.28
C SER A 18 -3.62 -3.22 4.52
N ILE A 19 -4.32 -2.86 5.60
CA ILE A 19 -4.67 -1.48 5.88
C ILE A 19 -3.78 -0.91 6.98
N PHE A 20 -3.10 0.17 6.67
CA PHE A 20 -2.36 1.01 7.60
C PHE A 20 -3.01 2.40 7.58
N PRO A 21 -3.54 2.91 8.69
CA PRO A 21 -4.30 4.15 8.67
C PRO A 21 -3.48 5.37 8.23
N ARG A 22 -2.15 5.30 8.41
CA ARG A 22 -1.21 6.36 8.00
C ARG A 22 0.15 5.77 7.67
N TRP A 23 0.94 6.46 6.85
CA TRP A 23 2.33 6.11 6.53
C TRP A 23 3.18 5.81 7.76
N ASN A 24 3.03 6.60 8.81
CA ASN A 24 3.82 6.43 10.03
C ASN A 24 3.68 5.03 10.65
N PHE A 25 2.50 4.42 10.56
CA PHE A 25 2.29 3.05 11.04
C PHE A 25 2.87 1.99 10.08
N LEU A 26 2.91 2.30 8.79
CA LEU A 26 3.53 1.40 7.79
C LEU A 26 5.06 1.31 7.97
N LEU A 27 5.71 2.34 8.52
CA LEU A 27 7.17 2.34 8.75
C LEU A 27 7.66 1.13 9.54
N TYR A 28 6.84 0.61 10.48
CA TYR A 28 7.18 -0.62 11.22
C TYR A 28 7.23 -1.87 10.33
N GLY A 29 6.62 -1.83 9.16
CA GLY A 29 6.61 -2.92 8.19
C GLY A 29 7.62 -2.78 7.06
N MET A 30 8.50 -1.79 7.10
CA MET A 30 9.39 -1.47 5.97
C MET A 30 10.31 -2.61 5.57
N ASN A 31 10.85 -3.37 6.53
CA ASN A 31 11.67 -4.52 6.19
C ASN A 31 10.88 -5.56 5.37
N GLN A 32 9.68 -5.92 5.81
CA GLN A 32 8.83 -6.87 5.09
C GLN A 32 8.35 -6.30 3.75
N LEU A 33 8.11 -5.00 3.67
CA LEU A 33 7.71 -4.35 2.44
C LEU A 33 8.83 -4.41 1.40
N ILE A 34 9.99 -3.86 1.73
CA ILE A 34 11.09 -3.61 0.77
C ILE A 34 11.91 -4.87 0.49
N ASN A 35 12.24 -5.63 1.54
CA ASN A 35 13.13 -6.79 1.39
C ASN A 35 12.38 -8.08 1.08
N HIS A 36 11.08 -8.17 1.37
CA HIS A 36 10.30 -9.39 1.15
C HIS A 36 9.26 -9.19 0.04
N ILE A 37 8.21 -8.39 0.23
CA ILE A 37 7.12 -8.27 -0.75
C ILE A 37 7.63 -7.70 -2.08
N ASP A 38 8.44 -6.65 -2.05
CA ASP A 38 8.98 -6.02 -3.26
C ASP A 38 9.91 -6.96 -4.05
N LYS A 39 10.56 -7.90 -3.40
CA LYS A 39 11.51 -8.82 -4.04
C LYS A 39 10.92 -10.19 -4.37
N TYR A 40 9.82 -10.56 -3.73
CA TYR A 40 9.29 -11.92 -3.79
C TYR A 40 9.07 -12.41 -5.22
N ASN A 41 8.35 -11.66 -6.04
CA ASN A 41 8.00 -12.07 -7.40
C ASN A 41 9.22 -12.17 -8.32
N VAL A 42 10.25 -11.36 -8.08
CA VAL A 42 11.53 -11.45 -8.80
C VAL A 42 12.30 -12.71 -8.41
N MET A 43 12.30 -13.04 -7.13
CA MET A 43 13.06 -14.18 -6.60
C MET A 43 12.39 -15.53 -6.90
N MET A 44 11.07 -15.58 -6.84
CA MET A 44 10.31 -16.84 -6.94
C MET A 44 9.87 -17.19 -8.37
N GLY A 45 9.94 -16.23 -9.29
CA GLY A 45 9.53 -16.41 -10.70
C GLY A 45 8.01 -16.32 -10.91
N LYS A 46 7.63 -16.25 -12.18
CA LYS A 46 6.25 -15.90 -12.60
C LYS A 46 5.17 -16.87 -12.12
N GLU A 47 5.50 -18.15 -11.99
CA GLU A 47 4.54 -19.18 -11.58
C GLU A 47 4.10 -19.08 -10.12
N LYS A 48 4.89 -18.37 -9.30
CA LYS A 48 4.66 -18.20 -7.87
C LYS A 48 4.42 -16.73 -7.48
N ASN A 49 4.01 -15.91 -8.44
CA ASN A 49 3.77 -14.50 -8.17
C ASN A 49 2.68 -14.32 -7.11
N ILE A 50 3.00 -13.51 -6.14
CA ILE A 50 2.03 -13.00 -5.16
C ILE A 50 1.42 -11.69 -5.65
N LYS A 51 0.24 -11.38 -5.14
CA LYS A 51 -0.44 -10.10 -5.32
C LYS A 51 -0.90 -9.58 -3.97
N THR A 52 -0.45 -8.40 -3.61
CA THR A 52 -0.86 -7.72 -2.38
C THR A 52 -1.32 -6.31 -2.69
N ILE A 53 -2.31 -5.86 -1.95
CA ILE A 53 -2.79 -4.47 -1.97
C ILE A 53 -2.55 -3.91 -0.57
N ILE A 54 -1.79 -2.83 -0.48
CA ILE A 54 -1.51 -2.15 0.77
C ILE A 54 -2.20 -0.79 0.70
N ARG A 55 -3.09 -0.54 1.64
CA ARG A 55 -3.78 0.74 1.78
C ARG A 55 -3.13 1.55 2.87
N THR A 56 -2.82 2.80 2.59
CA THR A 56 -2.38 3.77 3.60
C THR A 56 -2.96 5.14 3.30
N GLY A 57 -2.78 6.11 4.21
CA GLY A 57 -3.40 7.42 4.07
C GLY A 57 -2.47 8.56 4.44
N VAL A 58 -2.81 9.72 3.89
CA VAL A 58 -2.29 11.04 4.21
C VAL A 58 -3.45 12.00 4.48
N GLY A 59 -3.16 13.22 4.96
CA GLY A 59 -4.20 14.20 5.28
C GLY A 59 -5.00 13.82 6.53
N SER A 60 -6.32 14.09 6.51
CA SER A 60 -7.24 13.85 7.63
C SER A 60 -6.79 14.52 8.93
N GLN A 61 -6.59 15.84 8.85
CA GLN A 61 -6.16 16.67 9.97
C GLN A 61 -7.34 17.35 10.68
N ARG A 62 -8.54 17.14 10.19
CA ARG A 62 -9.80 17.67 10.74
C ARG A 62 -10.80 16.53 10.94
N PRO A 63 -11.68 16.60 11.95
CA PRO A 63 -11.79 17.61 12.99
C PRO A 63 -10.71 17.52 14.06
N LEU A 64 -9.95 16.41 14.13
CA LEU A 64 -8.89 16.18 15.11
C LEU A 64 -7.52 16.12 14.41
N HIS A 65 -6.62 17.04 14.79
CA HIS A 65 -5.25 17.04 14.30
C HIS A 65 -4.43 15.90 14.94
N PRO A 66 -3.86 14.96 14.16
CA PRO A 66 -3.19 13.77 14.71
C PRO A 66 -1.77 14.04 15.23
N GLN A 67 -1.36 15.31 15.31
CA GLN A 67 -0.04 15.78 15.70
C GLN A 67 1.07 15.45 14.69
N HIS A 68 2.22 16.06 14.88
CA HIS A 68 3.35 15.97 13.93
C HIS A 68 3.86 14.56 13.69
N GLN A 69 3.69 13.65 14.65
CA GLN A 69 4.11 12.26 14.54
C GLN A 69 3.30 11.43 13.52
N HIS A 70 2.15 11.92 13.09
CA HIS A 70 1.20 11.13 12.27
C HIS A 70 0.74 11.83 10.99
N ILE A 71 1.44 12.88 10.56
CA ILE A 71 1.11 13.64 9.35
C ILE A 71 2.15 13.50 8.23
N GLY A 72 3.11 12.59 8.39
CA GLY A 72 4.16 12.37 7.39
C GLY A 72 3.59 11.81 6.08
N ASP A 73 3.99 12.41 4.97
CA ASP A 73 3.75 11.87 3.63
C ASP A 73 5.07 11.31 3.08
N PHE A 74 5.20 10.00 3.09
CA PHE A 74 6.40 9.31 2.62
C PHE A 74 6.22 8.70 1.22
N THR A 75 5.17 9.08 0.50
CA THR A 75 4.80 8.52 -0.79
C THR A 75 5.97 8.50 -1.77
N GLU A 76 6.61 9.64 -2.00
CA GLU A 76 7.71 9.74 -2.96
C GLU A 76 8.98 9.00 -2.49
N SER A 77 9.25 8.97 -1.20
CA SER A 77 10.38 8.24 -0.64
C SER A 77 10.20 6.73 -0.82
N ILE A 78 9.03 6.22 -0.45
CA ILE A 78 8.72 4.79 -0.60
C ILE A 78 8.67 4.39 -2.07
N LYS A 79 8.11 5.22 -2.94
CA LYS A 79 8.10 4.98 -4.39
C LYS A 79 9.51 4.81 -4.97
N LYS A 80 10.47 5.59 -4.49
CA LYS A 80 11.88 5.45 -4.91
C LYS A 80 12.57 4.21 -4.36
N MET A 81 12.12 3.71 -3.21
CA MET A 81 12.67 2.49 -2.61
C MET A 81 12.11 1.21 -3.26
N CYS A 82 10.89 1.26 -3.77
CA CYS A 82 10.22 0.12 -4.40
C CYS A 82 10.70 -0.10 -5.83
N THR A 83 10.87 -1.36 -6.20
CA THR A 83 11.26 -1.77 -7.57
C THR A 83 10.12 -2.48 -8.31
N THR A 84 9.34 -3.29 -7.60
CA THR A 84 8.22 -4.07 -8.16
C THR A 84 6.86 -3.71 -7.56
N ILE A 85 6.83 -2.80 -6.61
CA ILE A 85 5.59 -2.30 -6.02
C ILE A 85 5.25 -0.95 -6.63
N ASP A 86 4.04 -0.82 -7.18
CA ASP A 86 3.52 0.46 -7.64
C ASP A 86 2.91 1.22 -6.46
N VAL A 87 3.35 2.46 -6.27
CA VAL A 87 2.81 3.36 -5.25
C VAL A 87 1.94 4.40 -5.95
N ILE A 88 0.64 4.33 -5.71
CA ILE A 88 -0.37 5.17 -6.35
C ILE A 88 -0.97 6.09 -5.29
N LYS A 89 -0.77 7.40 -5.44
CA LYS A 89 -1.44 8.40 -4.63
C LYS A 89 -2.71 8.85 -5.34
N LEU A 90 -3.84 8.72 -4.66
CA LEU A 90 -5.13 9.16 -5.18
C LEU A 90 -5.28 10.66 -4.98
N ASN A 91 -5.67 11.36 -6.04
CA ASN A 91 -5.83 12.81 -6.02
C ASN A 91 -7.30 13.23 -5.90
N GLU A 92 -8.20 12.40 -6.41
CA GLU A 92 -9.64 12.68 -6.46
C GLU A 92 -10.42 11.46 -5.94
N PRO A 93 -11.64 11.66 -5.38
CA PRO A 93 -12.50 10.56 -4.93
C PRO A 93 -12.81 9.55 -6.04
N ASP A 94 -12.96 10.01 -7.27
CA ASP A 94 -13.26 9.15 -8.43
C ASP A 94 -12.11 8.24 -8.83
N ASP A 95 -10.88 8.50 -8.36
CA ASP A 95 -9.72 7.63 -8.60
C ASP A 95 -9.76 6.34 -7.76
N ILE A 96 -10.58 6.30 -6.69
CA ILE A 96 -10.58 5.19 -5.72
C ILE A 96 -10.92 3.87 -6.40
N PHE A 97 -12.10 3.78 -7.02
CA PHE A 97 -12.54 2.53 -7.63
C PHE A 97 -11.60 2.02 -8.72
N PRO A 98 -11.19 2.84 -9.71
CA PRO A 98 -10.25 2.39 -10.75
C PRO A 98 -8.89 1.92 -10.20
N ALA A 99 -8.38 2.56 -9.15
CA ALA A 99 -7.10 2.17 -8.54
C ALA A 99 -7.18 0.79 -7.90
N TYR A 100 -8.25 0.51 -7.13
CA TYR A 100 -8.46 -0.80 -6.51
C TYR A 100 -8.77 -1.88 -7.54
N GLU A 101 -9.61 -1.59 -8.54
CA GLU A 101 -9.92 -2.51 -9.63
C GLU A 101 -8.65 -2.93 -10.36
N LYS A 102 -7.80 -1.96 -10.75
CA LYS A 102 -6.51 -2.23 -11.39
C LYS A 102 -5.60 -3.06 -10.49
N ALA A 103 -5.49 -2.70 -9.21
CA ALA A 103 -4.64 -3.43 -8.27
C ALA A 103 -5.11 -4.89 -8.08
N PHE A 104 -6.41 -5.13 -8.10
CA PHE A 104 -7.01 -6.45 -7.94
C PHE A 104 -6.89 -7.31 -9.20
N THR A 105 -7.13 -6.72 -10.38
CA THR A 105 -7.20 -7.46 -11.65
C THR A 105 -5.85 -7.63 -12.35
N ARG A 106 -4.82 -6.85 -11.98
CA ARG A 106 -3.49 -6.88 -12.62
C ARG A 106 -2.86 -8.27 -12.65
N THR A 107 -2.13 -8.56 -13.72
CA THR A 107 -1.44 -9.84 -13.95
C THR A 107 0.05 -9.68 -14.27
N ASP A 108 0.59 -8.48 -14.09
CA ASP A 108 1.97 -8.12 -14.45
C ASP A 108 3.02 -8.50 -13.38
N GLY A 109 2.61 -9.19 -12.33
CA GLY A 109 3.50 -9.62 -11.23
C GLY A 109 3.91 -8.49 -10.28
N ARG A 110 3.20 -7.37 -10.30
CA ARG A 110 3.49 -6.24 -9.40
C ARG A 110 2.48 -6.17 -8.26
N ASN A 111 2.95 -5.75 -7.11
CA ASN A 111 2.14 -5.43 -5.94
C ASN A 111 1.74 -3.94 -5.97
N THR A 112 0.79 -3.52 -5.15
CA THR A 112 0.29 -2.15 -5.18
C THR A 112 0.18 -1.56 -3.78
N ILE A 113 0.66 -0.33 -3.60
CA ILE A 113 0.34 0.52 -2.46
C ILE A 113 -0.60 1.62 -2.95
N ILE A 114 -1.75 1.75 -2.31
CA ILE A 114 -2.71 2.82 -2.57
C ILE A 114 -2.67 3.81 -1.42
N VAL A 115 -2.38 5.06 -1.75
CA VAL A 115 -2.29 6.16 -0.78
C VAL A 115 -3.52 7.04 -0.95
N GLU A 116 -4.39 7.02 0.05
CA GLU A 116 -5.64 7.77 0.05
C GLU A 116 -5.47 9.10 0.79
N PHE A 117 -6.18 10.13 0.36
CA PHE A 117 -6.23 11.41 1.04
C PHE A 117 -7.46 11.45 1.95
N GLY A 118 -7.24 11.35 3.26
CA GLY A 118 -8.30 11.15 4.24
C GLY A 118 -9.32 12.30 4.33
N ASP A 119 -8.97 13.50 3.91
CA ASP A 119 -9.89 14.64 3.93
C ASP A 119 -11.02 14.50 2.90
N TYR A 120 -10.81 13.72 1.85
CA TYR A 120 -11.86 13.47 0.84
C TYR A 120 -13.05 12.67 1.37
N TYR A 121 -12.89 11.89 2.44
CA TYR A 121 -13.99 11.13 3.04
C TYR A 121 -15.00 12.00 3.80
N ASN A 122 -14.65 13.24 4.11
CA ASN A 122 -15.48 14.17 4.89
C ASN A 122 -16.15 15.24 4.01
N GLU A 123 -15.88 15.24 2.72
CA GLU A 123 -16.54 16.14 1.77
C GLU A 123 -17.93 15.60 1.46
N LYS A 124 -18.94 16.34 1.92
CA LYS A 124 -20.35 16.16 1.55
C LYS A 124 -20.76 17.25 0.59
#